data_e7ffd8ee38ca4940b2e783eccce04be6
#
_entry.id   e7ffd8ee38ca4940b2e783eccce04be6
#
_cell.length_a   1.000
_cell.length_b   1.000
_cell.length_c   1.000
_cell.angle_alpha   90.00
_cell.angle_beta   90.00
_cell.angle_gamma   90.00
#
_symmetry.space_group_name_H-M   'P 1'
#
loop_
_entity.id
_entity.type
_entity.pdbx_description
1 polymer ?
#
loop_
_entity_poly.entity_id
_entity_poly.type
_entity_poly.pdbx_seq_one_letter_code
_entity_poly.pdbx_strand_id
1 'polypeptide(L)'
;SILDELYRYNTILRLYDAGFNLTKKIQIGKKEMTPLEFSKNLTSTELVEWYETQLNKMYSGGYDVKLLEDADIEITDDFLESLENAEEYGTPYAYAGKDINGDNMNVFPYLSSLTLGFKKACSHYLAGFSSSGKTAMWCSIVMSMALEEKVLIICNEQSSRVWKINMLLFILYKHFRFTGITKSNLMAGRLDDDDKKMLKKAQDYFNAHYKGRLHFIQLAENSFDVVKSKIRFYALQYNYSMVVFDTLKISDGNRRDS
;
A
#
# COMPACT_ATOMS: atom_id res chain seq x y z
N SER A 1 -9.56 5.37 -32.85
CA SER A 1 -8.59 4.80 -33.81
C SER A 1 -8.83 3.30 -33.94
N ILE A 2 -8.36 2.69 -35.04
CA ILE A 2 -8.45 1.23 -35.26
C ILE A 2 -7.79 0.45 -34.14
N LEU A 3 -6.69 0.94 -33.60
CA LEU A 3 -5.99 0.37 -32.45
C LEU A 3 -6.87 0.34 -31.19
N ASP A 4 -7.58 1.41 -30.90
CA ASP A 4 -8.46 1.47 -29.73
C ASP A 4 -9.65 0.51 -29.87
N GLU A 5 -10.20 0.35 -31.07
CA GLU A 5 -11.22 -0.67 -31.34
C GLU A 5 -10.70 -2.09 -31.12
N LEU A 6 -9.49 -2.40 -31.55
CA LEU A 6 -8.85 -3.69 -31.34
C LEU A 6 -8.60 -3.96 -29.85
N TYR A 7 -8.10 -2.98 -29.12
CA TYR A 7 -7.91 -3.10 -27.66
C TYR A 7 -9.23 -3.28 -26.93
N ARG A 8 -10.26 -2.52 -27.28
CA ARG A 8 -11.60 -2.67 -26.72
C ARG A 8 -12.16 -4.07 -27.00
N TYR A 9 -12.05 -4.55 -28.23
CA TYR A 9 -12.53 -5.88 -28.61
C TYR A 9 -11.82 -6.99 -27.84
N ASN A 10 -10.50 -6.89 -27.70
CA ASN A 10 -9.70 -7.82 -26.92
C ASN A 10 -10.09 -7.80 -25.42
N THR A 11 -10.38 -6.64 -24.88
CA THR A 11 -10.86 -6.48 -23.48
C THR A 11 -12.22 -7.17 -23.32
N ILE A 12 -13.15 -7.00 -24.25
CA ILE A 12 -14.45 -7.67 -24.25
C ILE A 12 -14.30 -9.20 -24.28
N LEU A 13 -13.43 -9.72 -25.13
CA LEU A 13 -13.15 -11.17 -25.20
C LEU A 13 -12.60 -11.69 -23.87
N ARG A 14 -11.63 -11.00 -23.28
CA ARG A 14 -11.06 -11.40 -21.98
C ARG A 14 -12.08 -11.37 -20.85
N LEU A 15 -12.99 -10.40 -20.83
CA LEU A 15 -14.09 -10.37 -19.88
C LEU A 15 -15.05 -11.53 -20.06
N TYR A 16 -15.38 -11.87 -21.31
CA TYR A 16 -16.19 -13.02 -21.62
C TYR A 16 -15.54 -14.34 -21.18
N ASP A 17 -14.26 -14.52 -21.48
CA ASP A 17 -13.47 -15.69 -21.09
C ASP A 17 -13.33 -15.80 -19.56
N ALA A 18 -13.32 -14.67 -18.86
CA ALA A 18 -13.35 -14.60 -17.40
C ALA A 18 -14.75 -14.87 -16.78
N GLY A 19 -15.76 -15.18 -17.61
CA GLY A 19 -17.10 -15.57 -17.17
C GLY A 19 -18.07 -14.42 -16.94
N PHE A 20 -17.75 -13.19 -17.40
CA PHE A 20 -18.69 -12.06 -17.30
C PHE A 20 -19.84 -12.21 -18.29
N ASN A 21 -21.07 -12.05 -17.81
CA ASN A 21 -22.24 -12.09 -18.69
C ASN A 21 -22.42 -10.73 -19.38
N LEU A 22 -21.99 -10.67 -20.65
CA LEU A 22 -22.02 -9.44 -21.46
C LEU A 22 -23.35 -9.23 -22.20
N THR A 23 -24.22 -10.21 -22.19
CA THR A 23 -25.49 -10.20 -22.97
C THR A 23 -26.73 -10.00 -22.10
N LYS A 24 -26.62 -10.17 -20.79
CA LYS A 24 -27.72 -9.92 -19.85
C LYS A 24 -27.93 -8.42 -19.73
N LYS A 25 -29.19 -7.94 -19.95
CA LYS A 25 -29.54 -6.55 -19.75
C LYS A 25 -29.40 -6.16 -18.28
N ILE A 26 -28.83 -5.01 -18.05
CA ILE A 26 -28.64 -4.39 -16.74
C ILE A 26 -29.02 -2.91 -16.79
N GLN A 27 -29.35 -2.35 -15.65
CA GLN A 27 -29.64 -0.92 -15.53
C GLN A 27 -28.33 -0.14 -15.56
N ILE A 28 -28.15 0.73 -16.56
CA ILE A 28 -27.02 1.64 -16.68
C ILE A 28 -27.56 3.07 -16.75
N GLY A 29 -27.49 3.78 -15.65
CA GLY A 29 -28.15 5.08 -15.48
C GLY A 29 -29.67 4.93 -15.55
N LYS A 30 -30.31 5.63 -16.51
CA LYS A 30 -31.79 5.59 -16.72
C LYS A 30 -32.23 4.62 -17.83
N LYS A 31 -31.31 3.87 -18.43
CA LYS A 31 -31.58 2.97 -19.54
C LYS A 31 -31.22 1.53 -19.19
N GLU A 32 -32.01 0.61 -19.73
CA GLU A 32 -31.72 -0.81 -19.66
C GLU A 32 -31.03 -1.24 -20.96
N MET A 33 -29.80 -1.74 -20.87
CA MET A 33 -29.01 -2.21 -22.02
C MET A 33 -28.04 -3.31 -21.60
N THR A 34 -27.51 -4.01 -22.57
CA THR A 34 -26.44 -5.00 -22.30
C THR A 34 -25.10 -4.32 -22.07
N PRO A 35 -24.19 -4.92 -21.27
CA PRO A 35 -22.81 -4.43 -21.16
C PRO A 35 -22.11 -4.35 -22.51
N LEU A 36 -22.43 -5.25 -23.44
CA LEU A 36 -21.88 -5.24 -24.79
C LEU A 36 -22.35 -4.01 -25.60
N GLU A 37 -23.62 -3.63 -25.49
CA GLU A 37 -24.15 -2.42 -26.13
C GLU A 37 -23.53 -1.16 -25.52
N PHE A 38 -23.40 -1.12 -24.20
CA PHE A 38 -22.78 -0.02 -23.49
C PHE A 38 -21.30 0.16 -23.86
N SER A 39 -20.56 -0.95 -24.00
CA SER A 39 -19.13 -0.93 -24.33
C SER A 39 -18.80 -0.29 -25.69
N LYS A 40 -19.78 -0.23 -26.63
CA LYS A 40 -19.57 0.40 -27.94
C LYS A 40 -19.21 1.89 -27.85
N ASN A 41 -19.62 2.55 -26.77
CA ASN A 41 -19.41 3.99 -26.56
C ASN A 41 -18.23 4.30 -25.62
N LEU A 42 -17.48 3.27 -25.19
CA LEU A 42 -16.36 3.40 -24.26
C LEU A 42 -15.04 3.07 -24.95
N THR A 43 -13.97 3.69 -24.49
CA THR A 43 -12.61 3.24 -24.74
C THR A 43 -12.32 1.96 -23.96
N SER A 44 -11.21 1.26 -24.29
CA SER A 44 -10.80 0.07 -23.55
C SER A 44 -10.54 0.35 -22.07
N THR A 45 -9.97 1.53 -21.75
CA THR A 45 -9.69 1.97 -20.38
C THR A 45 -10.98 2.23 -19.61
N GLU A 46 -11.91 3.01 -20.16
CA GLU A 46 -13.20 3.29 -19.55
C GLU A 46 -14.04 2.01 -19.33
N LEU A 47 -13.92 1.05 -20.22
CA LEU A 47 -14.59 -0.25 -20.08
C LEU A 47 -14.04 -1.03 -18.88
N VAL A 48 -12.72 -1.09 -18.71
CA VAL A 48 -12.09 -1.73 -17.55
C VAL A 48 -12.50 -1.03 -16.26
N GLU A 49 -12.42 0.30 -16.21
CA GLU A 49 -12.81 1.09 -15.04
C GLU A 49 -14.29 0.89 -14.67
N TRP A 50 -15.16 0.78 -15.66
CA TRP A 50 -16.57 0.51 -15.42
C TRP A 50 -16.77 -0.88 -14.77
N TYR A 51 -16.11 -1.94 -15.29
CA TYR A 51 -16.18 -3.27 -14.69
C TYR A 51 -15.55 -3.33 -13.30
N GLU A 52 -14.42 -2.68 -13.08
CA GLU A 52 -13.83 -2.53 -11.75
C GLU A 52 -14.80 -1.87 -10.77
N THR A 53 -15.51 -0.85 -11.23
CA THR A 53 -16.55 -0.17 -10.43
C THR A 53 -17.70 -1.11 -10.06
N GLN A 54 -18.17 -1.96 -11.01
CA GLN A 54 -19.21 -2.94 -10.72
C GLN A 54 -18.73 -4.01 -9.73
N LEU A 55 -17.50 -4.52 -9.92
CA LEU A 55 -16.90 -5.46 -8.99
C LEU A 55 -16.75 -4.87 -7.59
N ASN A 56 -16.27 -3.64 -7.48
CA ASN A 56 -16.13 -2.94 -6.20
C ASN A 56 -17.48 -2.77 -5.49
N LYS A 57 -18.56 -2.47 -6.23
CA LYS A 57 -19.93 -2.43 -5.67
C LYS A 57 -20.38 -3.79 -5.12
N MET A 58 -20.00 -4.88 -5.77
CA MET A 58 -20.32 -6.23 -5.29
C MET A 58 -19.53 -6.60 -4.03
N TYR A 59 -18.26 -6.20 -3.95
CA TYR A 59 -17.39 -6.49 -2.80
C TYR A 59 -17.62 -5.57 -1.60
N SER A 60 -18.03 -4.32 -1.83
CA SER A 60 -18.28 -3.36 -0.75
C SER A 60 -19.58 -3.60 0.04
N GLY A 61 -20.29 -4.70 -0.25
CA GLY A 61 -21.50 -5.06 0.51
C GLY A 61 -22.62 -4.03 0.40
N GLY A 62 -22.61 -3.24 -0.68
CA GLY A 62 -23.64 -2.20 -0.89
C GLY A 62 -23.37 -0.91 -0.14
N TYR A 63 -22.11 -0.63 0.26
CA TYR A 63 -21.74 0.74 0.60
C TYR A 63 -21.98 1.60 -0.64
N ASP A 64 -23.09 2.29 -0.64
CA ASP A 64 -23.33 3.38 -1.56
C ASP A 64 -22.17 4.35 -1.37
N VAL A 65 -21.32 4.47 -2.38
CA VAL A 65 -20.42 5.60 -2.44
C VAL A 65 -21.36 6.77 -2.73
N LYS A 66 -21.79 7.46 -1.66
CA LYS A 66 -22.44 8.74 -1.81
C LYS A 66 -21.47 9.63 -2.57
N LEU A 67 -21.78 9.85 -3.84
CA LEU A 67 -20.87 10.55 -4.75
C LEU A 67 -20.81 12.05 -4.43
N LEU A 68 -21.80 12.56 -3.73
CA LEU A 68 -21.86 13.95 -3.30
C LEU A 68 -22.74 14.02 -2.04
N GLU A 69 -22.19 14.58 -0.98
CA GLU A 69 -22.92 14.97 0.23
C GLU A 69 -22.75 16.46 0.44
N ASP A 70 -23.81 17.11 0.90
CA ASP A 70 -23.69 18.48 1.38
C ASP A 70 -22.74 18.52 2.58
N ALA A 71 -21.94 19.56 2.67
CA ALA A 71 -21.09 19.75 3.84
C ALA A 71 -22.00 19.98 5.06
N ASP A 72 -21.84 19.11 6.05
CA ASP A 72 -22.58 19.18 7.29
C ASP A 72 -21.63 19.42 8.46
N ILE A 73 -22.08 20.18 9.44
CA ILE A 73 -21.38 20.46 10.69
C ILE A 73 -22.24 20.05 11.91
N GLU A 74 -23.16 19.12 11.73
CA GLU A 74 -23.97 18.62 12.84
C GLU A 74 -23.07 17.91 13.85
N ILE A 75 -23.13 18.35 15.11
CA ILE A 75 -22.39 17.76 16.21
C ILE A 75 -23.28 16.71 16.85
N THR A 76 -23.06 15.46 16.48
CA THR A 76 -23.74 14.30 17.08
C THR A 76 -22.99 13.81 18.31
N ASP A 77 -23.66 13.04 19.16
CA ASP A 77 -23.03 12.40 20.33
C ASP A 77 -21.89 11.46 19.89
N ASP A 78 -22.07 10.71 18.80
CA ASP A 78 -21.02 9.86 18.21
C ASP A 78 -19.80 10.68 17.77
N PHE A 79 -20.02 11.88 17.22
CA PHE A 79 -18.93 12.78 16.82
C PHE A 79 -18.18 13.31 18.04
N LEU A 80 -18.89 13.70 19.11
CA LEU A 80 -18.27 14.13 20.38
C LEU A 80 -17.46 13.00 21.01
N GLU A 81 -18.00 11.79 21.09
CA GLU A 81 -17.29 10.63 21.58
C GLU A 81 -16.02 10.34 20.74
N SER A 82 -16.10 10.51 19.41
CA SER A 82 -14.94 10.37 18.54
C SER A 82 -13.84 11.40 18.80
N LEU A 83 -14.21 12.61 19.23
CA LEU A 83 -13.25 13.66 19.59
C LEU A 83 -12.61 13.37 20.95
N GLU A 84 -13.38 12.87 21.91
CA GLU A 84 -12.87 12.52 23.24
C GLU A 84 -11.89 11.34 23.16
N ASN A 85 -12.14 10.39 22.27
CA ASN A 85 -11.32 9.19 22.04
C ASN A 85 -10.35 9.37 20.84
N ALA A 86 -10.01 10.59 20.45
CA ALA A 86 -9.20 10.87 19.27
C ALA A 86 -7.82 10.18 19.27
N GLU A 87 -7.25 9.89 20.43
CA GLU A 87 -5.99 9.13 20.56
C GLU A 87 -6.13 7.67 20.10
N GLU A 88 -7.31 7.08 20.21
CA GLU A 88 -7.57 5.70 19.78
C GLU A 88 -7.72 5.57 18.25
N TYR A 89 -7.96 6.67 17.53
CA TYR A 89 -8.15 6.68 16.08
C TYR A 89 -6.85 6.64 15.28
N GLY A 90 -5.71 6.77 15.92
CA GLY A 90 -4.41 6.72 15.27
C GLY A 90 -3.57 5.52 15.72
N THR A 91 -2.73 5.02 14.82
CA THR A 91 -1.68 4.06 15.15
C THR A 91 -0.37 4.83 15.33
N PRO A 92 0.34 4.70 16.46
CA PRO A 92 1.61 5.40 16.68
C PRO A 92 2.61 5.16 15.56
N TYR A 93 3.29 6.21 15.11
CA TYR A 93 4.39 6.05 14.15
C TYR A 93 5.46 5.15 14.75
N ALA A 94 5.78 4.11 14.00
CA ALA A 94 6.79 3.16 14.42
C ALA A 94 6.55 2.54 15.82
N TYR A 95 5.31 2.55 16.30
CA TYR A 95 4.95 1.64 17.38
C TYR A 95 4.92 0.21 16.85
N ALA A 96 5.43 -0.70 17.62
CA ALA A 96 5.48 -2.09 17.19
C ALA A 96 5.51 -3.06 18.35
N GLY A 97 4.58 -2.98 19.23
CA GLY A 97 4.48 -3.93 20.32
C GLY A 97 5.75 -4.01 21.16
N LYS A 98 6.24 -5.21 21.42
CA LYS A 98 7.39 -5.44 22.31
C LYS A 98 8.60 -5.96 21.55
N ASP A 99 9.79 -5.54 21.95
CA ASP A 99 11.04 -6.13 21.47
C ASP A 99 11.29 -7.53 22.08
N ILE A 100 12.42 -8.14 21.75
CA ILE A 100 12.78 -9.47 22.25
C ILE A 100 12.92 -9.54 23.79
N ASN A 101 13.14 -8.40 24.44
CA ASN A 101 13.27 -8.29 25.90
C ASN A 101 11.94 -7.97 26.58
N GLY A 102 10.87 -7.78 25.79
CA GLY A 102 9.55 -7.42 26.29
C GLY A 102 9.35 -5.92 26.49
N ASP A 103 10.30 -5.08 26.05
CA ASP A 103 10.19 -3.62 26.12
C ASP A 103 9.34 -3.06 24.96
N ASN A 104 8.55 -2.06 25.26
CA ASN A 104 7.77 -1.39 24.22
C ASN A 104 8.69 -0.71 23.20
N MET A 105 8.41 -0.95 21.90
CA MET A 105 9.11 -0.30 20.81
C MET A 105 8.29 0.88 20.30
N ASN A 106 8.80 2.08 20.51
CA ASN A 106 8.34 3.28 19.82
C ASN A 106 9.57 3.95 19.19
N VAL A 107 9.73 3.79 17.88
CA VAL A 107 10.95 4.23 17.18
C VAL A 107 10.99 5.75 17.02
N PHE A 108 9.84 6.40 16.97
CA PHE A 108 9.71 7.85 16.80
C PHE A 108 8.74 8.45 17.83
N PRO A 109 9.04 8.40 19.14
CA PRO A 109 8.10 8.81 20.20
C PRO A 109 7.67 10.28 20.08
N TYR A 110 8.60 11.16 19.75
CA TYR A 110 8.30 12.59 19.57
C TYR A 110 7.37 12.83 18.38
N LEU A 111 7.60 12.16 17.24
CA LEU A 111 6.73 12.27 16.08
C LEU A 111 5.33 11.71 16.39
N SER A 112 5.26 10.60 17.09
CA SER A 112 3.98 10.00 17.51
C SER A 112 3.18 10.94 18.41
N SER A 113 3.83 11.63 19.34
CA SER A 113 3.16 12.60 20.24
C SER A 113 2.63 13.83 19.50
N LEU A 114 3.32 14.28 18.44
CA LEU A 114 2.89 15.44 17.66
C LEU A 114 1.74 15.16 16.69
N THR A 115 1.69 13.96 16.14
CA THR A 115 0.79 13.64 15.03
C THR A 115 -0.32 12.66 15.42
N LEU A 116 -0.30 12.15 16.66
CA LEU A 116 -1.19 11.08 17.14
C LEU A 116 -1.14 9.82 16.27
N GLY A 117 0.00 9.59 15.60
CA GLY A 117 0.25 8.40 14.78
C GLY A 117 -0.41 8.41 13.40
N PHE A 118 -0.50 7.23 12.80
CA PHE A 118 -1.18 7.02 11.52
C PHE A 118 -2.68 6.88 11.75
N LYS A 119 -3.46 7.70 11.05
CA LYS A 119 -4.92 7.62 11.10
C LYS A 119 -5.45 6.78 9.95
N LYS A 120 -6.54 6.05 10.20
CA LYS A 120 -7.24 5.29 9.14
C LYS A 120 -7.75 6.25 8.07
N ALA A 121 -7.79 5.76 6.82
CA ALA A 121 -8.23 6.52 5.64
C ALA A 121 -7.46 7.83 5.36
N CYS A 122 -6.26 7.99 5.93
CA CYS A 122 -5.41 9.15 5.71
C CYS A 122 -4.19 8.80 4.85
N SER A 123 -3.76 9.78 4.03
CA SER A 123 -2.51 9.69 3.28
C SER A 123 -1.40 10.44 4.02
N HIS A 124 -0.24 9.80 4.14
CA HIS A 124 0.93 10.36 4.78
C HIS A 124 2.08 10.46 3.77
N TYR A 125 2.72 11.61 3.70
CA TYR A 125 3.80 11.87 2.75
C TYR A 125 5.10 12.15 3.49
N LEU A 126 6.16 11.40 3.13
CA LEU A 126 7.52 11.66 3.59
C LEU A 126 8.34 12.24 2.44
N ALA A 127 8.63 13.52 2.51
CA ALA A 127 9.45 14.22 1.54
C ALA A 127 10.88 14.43 2.06
N GLY A 128 11.84 14.51 1.14
CA GLY A 128 13.24 14.78 1.47
C GLY A 128 14.14 14.60 0.26
N PHE A 129 15.35 15.12 0.33
CA PHE A 129 16.36 14.99 -0.73
C PHE A 129 16.75 13.54 -0.98
N SER A 130 17.35 13.28 -2.14
CA SER A 130 17.95 11.97 -2.42
C SER A 130 18.95 11.61 -1.33
N SER A 131 19.00 10.33 -0.95
CA SER A 131 19.91 9.81 0.08
C SER A 131 19.70 10.35 1.51
N SER A 132 18.60 11.08 1.79
CA SER A 132 18.29 11.60 3.13
C SER A 132 17.77 10.56 4.12
N GLY A 133 17.69 9.29 3.74
CA GLY A 133 17.26 8.20 4.61
C GLY A 133 15.76 7.89 4.59
N LYS A 134 14.97 8.46 3.64
CA LYS A 134 13.53 8.22 3.52
C LYS A 134 13.14 6.73 3.59
N THR A 135 13.78 5.90 2.76
CA THR A 135 13.51 4.45 2.74
C THR A 135 13.87 3.77 4.07
N ALA A 136 14.93 4.21 4.74
CA ALA A 136 15.30 3.67 6.05
C ALA A 136 14.27 4.03 7.12
N MET A 137 13.76 5.27 7.09
CA MET A 137 12.68 5.71 7.96
C MET A 137 11.39 4.93 7.68
N TRP A 138 10.97 4.81 6.42
CA TRP A 138 9.82 3.98 6.04
C TRP A 138 10.00 2.51 6.47
N CYS A 139 11.19 1.95 6.27
CA CYS A 139 11.48 0.59 6.71
C CYS A 139 11.28 0.44 8.22
N SER A 140 11.74 1.41 9.02
CA SER A 140 11.56 1.39 10.48
C SER A 140 10.08 1.43 10.87
N ILE A 141 9.28 2.28 10.22
CA ILE A 141 7.84 2.39 10.46
C ILE A 141 7.13 1.08 10.07
N VAL A 142 7.39 0.59 8.86
CA VAL A 142 6.80 -0.63 8.31
C VAL A 142 7.10 -1.84 9.18
N MET A 143 8.36 -2.02 9.57
CA MET A 143 8.78 -3.13 10.42
C MET A 143 8.17 -3.05 11.82
N SER A 144 7.95 -1.84 12.31
CA SER A 144 7.28 -1.64 13.58
C SER A 144 5.81 -2.04 13.50
N MET A 145 5.09 -1.57 12.50
CA MET A 145 3.67 -1.89 12.31
C MET A 145 3.43 -3.35 11.96
N ALA A 146 4.31 -3.96 11.18
CA ALA A 146 4.15 -5.34 10.69
C ALA A 146 4.30 -6.42 11.77
N LEU A 147 4.63 -6.07 13.01
CA LEU A 147 4.54 -6.99 14.13
C LEU A 147 3.09 -7.36 14.49
N GLU A 148 2.17 -6.46 14.29
CA GLU A 148 0.75 -6.65 14.64
C GLU A 148 -0.16 -6.57 13.42
N GLU A 149 0.18 -5.71 12.45
CA GLU A 149 -0.66 -5.35 11.31
C GLU A 149 -0.15 -5.91 9.99
N LYS A 150 -1.02 -6.00 8.99
CA LYS A 150 -0.60 -6.34 7.62
C LYS A 150 -0.20 -5.10 6.86
N VAL A 151 0.98 -5.12 6.27
CA VAL A 151 1.56 -4.01 5.51
C VAL A 151 1.96 -4.45 4.11
N LEU A 152 1.58 -3.65 3.11
CA LEU A 152 2.02 -3.80 1.72
C LEU A 152 3.04 -2.73 1.37
N ILE A 153 4.19 -3.14 0.85
CA ILE A 153 5.20 -2.26 0.28
C ILE A 153 5.16 -2.39 -1.23
N ILE A 154 4.96 -1.27 -1.91
CA ILE A 154 5.08 -1.15 -3.37
C ILE A 154 6.29 -0.28 -3.66
N CYS A 155 7.29 -0.85 -4.32
CA CYS A 155 8.55 -0.16 -4.61
C CYS A 155 8.83 -0.11 -6.10
N ASN A 156 9.23 1.05 -6.59
CA ASN A 156 9.62 1.26 -7.99
C ASN A 156 11.06 1.79 -8.15
N GLU A 157 11.71 2.21 -7.08
CA GLU A 157 13.06 2.77 -7.12
C GLU A 157 14.12 1.80 -6.62
N GLN A 158 13.92 1.21 -5.46
CA GLN A 158 14.90 0.35 -4.84
C GLN A 158 14.58 -1.13 -5.06
N SER A 159 15.62 -1.93 -5.25
CA SER A 159 15.45 -3.38 -5.39
C SER A 159 14.97 -4.04 -4.08
N SER A 160 14.33 -5.18 -4.20
CA SER A 160 13.94 -6.02 -3.07
C SER A 160 15.12 -6.36 -2.16
N ARG A 161 16.35 -6.45 -2.74
CA ARG A 161 17.58 -6.69 -1.97
C ARG A 161 17.86 -5.57 -0.97
N VAL A 162 17.71 -4.31 -1.37
CA VAL A 162 17.97 -3.15 -0.50
C VAL A 162 16.95 -3.09 0.64
N TRP A 163 15.70 -3.35 0.34
CA TRP A 163 14.65 -3.46 1.36
C TRP A 163 14.94 -4.60 2.34
N LYS A 164 15.30 -5.78 1.85
CA LYS A 164 15.69 -6.92 2.69
C LYS A 164 16.84 -6.59 3.62
N ILE A 165 17.87 -5.89 3.15
CA ILE A 165 19.00 -5.43 3.97
C ILE A 165 18.51 -4.49 5.08
N ASN A 166 17.68 -3.50 4.76
CA ASN A 166 17.15 -2.57 5.75
C ASN A 166 16.29 -3.31 6.81
N MET A 167 15.47 -4.29 6.40
CA MET A 167 14.66 -5.10 7.32
C MET A 167 15.53 -5.94 8.27
N LEU A 168 16.56 -6.58 7.73
CA LEU A 168 17.51 -7.35 8.56
C LEU A 168 18.24 -6.45 9.57
N LEU A 169 18.73 -5.29 9.14
CA LEU A 169 19.34 -4.31 10.03
C LEU A 169 18.38 -3.80 11.10
N PHE A 170 17.13 -3.56 10.76
CA PHE A 170 16.11 -3.20 11.74
C PHE A 170 16.00 -4.27 12.83
N ILE A 171 15.88 -5.54 12.45
CA ILE A 171 15.79 -6.65 13.41
C ILE A 171 17.04 -6.74 14.26
N LEU A 172 18.21 -6.69 13.65
CA LEU A 172 19.49 -6.76 14.39
C LEU A 172 19.59 -5.62 15.41
N TYR A 173 19.29 -4.39 15.01
CA TYR A 173 19.46 -3.23 15.89
C TYR A 173 18.36 -3.10 16.94
N LYS A 174 17.12 -3.34 16.56
CA LYS A 174 15.98 -3.11 17.45
C LYS A 174 15.65 -4.30 18.34
N HIS A 175 15.66 -5.51 17.79
CA HIS A 175 15.30 -6.70 18.54
C HIS A 175 16.50 -7.34 19.22
N PHE A 176 17.65 -7.44 18.53
CA PHE A 176 18.83 -8.11 19.09
C PHE A 176 19.85 -7.15 19.71
N ARG A 177 19.66 -5.83 19.60
CA ARG A 177 20.60 -4.80 20.07
C ARG A 177 22.03 -5.01 19.52
N PHE A 178 22.14 -5.65 18.36
CA PHE A 178 23.40 -5.98 17.72
C PHE A 178 23.76 -4.92 16.67
N THR A 179 24.87 -4.20 16.90
CA THR A 179 25.34 -3.10 16.06
C THR A 179 26.61 -3.41 15.28
N GLY A 180 27.10 -4.67 15.34
CA GLY A 180 28.35 -5.07 14.68
C GLY A 180 28.29 -5.05 13.15
N ILE A 181 27.09 -5.18 12.55
CA ILE A 181 26.91 -5.21 11.12
C ILE A 181 26.34 -3.86 10.63
N THR A 182 26.98 -3.28 9.63
CA THR A 182 26.49 -2.04 8.97
C THR A 182 25.87 -2.35 7.61
N LYS A 183 25.09 -1.39 7.09
CA LYS A 183 24.56 -1.48 5.72
C LYS A 183 25.67 -1.62 4.68
N SER A 184 26.79 -0.92 4.88
CA SER A 184 27.96 -1.00 3.99
C SER A 184 28.58 -2.40 3.97
N ASN A 185 28.70 -3.06 5.15
CA ASN A 185 29.19 -4.44 5.23
C ASN A 185 28.30 -5.39 4.44
N LEU A 186 26.97 -5.30 4.61
CA LEU A 186 26.01 -6.14 3.90
C LEU A 186 26.01 -5.91 2.39
N MET A 187 26.11 -4.65 1.97
CA MET A 187 26.16 -4.31 0.55
C MET A 187 27.45 -4.79 -0.11
N ALA A 188 28.56 -4.70 0.59
CA ALA A 188 29.89 -5.09 0.11
C ALA A 188 30.18 -6.58 0.27
N GLY A 189 29.33 -7.35 0.95
CA GLY A 189 29.56 -8.77 1.24
C GLY A 189 30.69 -9.02 2.23
N ARG A 190 31.05 -8.03 3.05
CA ARG A 190 32.11 -8.13 4.06
C ARG A 190 31.52 -8.64 5.37
N LEU A 191 31.46 -9.95 5.53
CA LEU A 191 30.82 -10.64 6.64
C LEU A 191 31.74 -11.74 7.17
N ASP A 192 31.93 -11.75 8.47
CA ASP A 192 32.55 -12.88 9.16
C ASP A 192 31.52 -13.97 9.54
N ASP A 193 31.96 -15.00 10.23
CA ASP A 193 31.08 -16.11 10.57
C ASP A 193 30.12 -15.79 11.70
N ASP A 194 30.42 -14.84 12.58
CA ASP A 194 29.52 -14.38 13.63
C ASP A 194 28.44 -13.45 13.03
N ASP A 195 28.80 -12.61 12.07
CA ASP A 195 27.86 -11.83 11.27
C ASP A 195 26.83 -12.73 10.56
N LYS A 196 27.32 -13.83 9.93
CA LYS A 196 26.43 -14.80 9.26
C LYS A 196 25.48 -15.49 10.23
N LYS A 197 25.97 -15.87 11.44
CA LYS A 197 25.13 -16.43 12.50
C LYS A 197 24.04 -15.44 12.96
N MET A 198 24.41 -14.18 13.15
CA MET A 198 23.45 -13.14 13.55
C MET A 198 22.43 -12.86 12.48
N LEU A 199 22.83 -12.82 11.20
CA LEU A 199 21.91 -12.69 10.08
C LEU A 199 20.93 -13.88 10.00
N LYS A 200 21.39 -15.09 10.28
CA LYS A 200 20.53 -16.27 10.35
C LYS A 200 19.48 -16.15 11.46
N LYS A 201 19.88 -15.72 12.65
CA LYS A 201 18.96 -15.44 13.76
C LYS A 201 17.93 -14.37 13.37
N ALA A 202 18.37 -13.30 12.70
CA ALA A 202 17.47 -12.25 12.23
C ALA A 202 16.47 -12.78 11.18
N GLN A 203 16.90 -13.68 10.30
CA GLN A 203 16.00 -14.37 9.35
C GLN A 203 14.97 -15.24 10.08
N ASP A 204 15.40 -16.01 11.07
CA ASP A 204 14.49 -16.88 11.83
C ASP A 204 13.46 -16.03 12.59
N TYR A 205 13.88 -14.91 13.17
CA TYR A 205 12.99 -13.94 13.80
C TYR A 205 12.00 -13.33 12.81
N PHE A 206 12.49 -12.95 11.62
CA PHE A 206 11.61 -12.46 10.55
C PHE A 206 10.54 -13.48 10.17
N ASN A 207 10.93 -14.73 9.99
CA ASN A 207 10.01 -15.80 9.63
C ASN A 207 8.94 -16.06 10.72
N ALA A 208 9.31 -15.90 11.99
CA ALA A 208 8.41 -16.11 13.11
C ALA A 208 7.40 -14.97 13.30
N HIS A 209 7.80 -13.71 13.04
CA HIS A 209 7.00 -12.53 13.44
C HIS A 209 6.45 -11.72 12.27
N TYR A 210 7.09 -11.73 11.10
CA TYR A 210 6.74 -10.87 9.95
C TYR A 210 6.16 -11.62 8.76
N LYS A 211 6.49 -12.90 8.62
CA LYS A 211 6.03 -13.70 7.48
C LYS A 211 4.50 -13.76 7.46
N GLY A 212 3.90 -13.43 6.30
CA GLY A 212 2.45 -13.38 6.11
C GLY A 212 1.79 -12.07 6.55
N ARG A 213 2.54 -11.15 7.17
CA ARG A 213 2.08 -9.80 7.50
C ARG A 213 2.72 -8.72 6.64
N LEU A 214 3.93 -8.96 6.17
CA LEU A 214 4.67 -8.03 5.33
C LEU A 214 4.74 -8.55 3.90
N HIS A 215 4.15 -7.81 2.97
CA HIS A 215 4.17 -8.14 1.56
C HIS A 215 4.94 -7.07 0.78
N PHE A 216 5.65 -7.50 -0.26
CA PHE A 216 6.47 -6.61 -1.08
C PHE A 216 6.20 -6.84 -2.56
N ILE A 217 5.99 -5.75 -3.30
CA ILE A 217 5.83 -5.74 -4.75
C ILE A 217 6.86 -4.78 -5.34
N GLN A 218 7.64 -5.27 -6.28
CA GLN A 218 8.49 -4.43 -7.11
C GLN A 218 7.80 -4.16 -8.44
N LEU A 219 7.60 -2.88 -8.76
CA LEU A 219 7.05 -2.45 -10.03
C LEU A 219 8.19 -1.96 -10.93
N ALA A 220 8.20 -2.41 -12.18
CA ALA A 220 9.11 -1.91 -13.20
C ALA A 220 8.65 -0.56 -13.78
N GLU A 221 7.35 -0.33 -13.78
CA GLU A 221 6.71 0.86 -14.34
C GLU A 221 6.18 1.79 -13.24
N ASN A 222 6.24 3.09 -13.51
CA ASN A 222 5.82 4.15 -12.58
C ASN A 222 4.43 4.71 -12.92
N SER A 223 3.67 4.07 -13.81
CA SER A 223 2.33 4.54 -14.15
C SER A 223 1.44 4.52 -12.91
N PHE A 224 0.85 5.68 -12.60
CA PHE A 224 -0.05 5.84 -11.46
C PHE A 224 -1.24 4.87 -11.53
N ASP A 225 -1.75 4.61 -12.73
CA ASP A 225 -2.88 3.71 -12.94
C ASP A 225 -2.53 2.26 -12.60
N VAL A 226 -1.33 1.81 -12.97
CA VAL A 226 -0.82 0.49 -12.59
C VAL A 226 -0.68 0.36 -11.08
N VAL A 227 -0.13 1.38 -10.43
CA VAL A 227 0.01 1.42 -8.96
C VAL A 227 -1.36 1.36 -8.29
N LYS A 228 -2.31 2.20 -8.73
CA LYS A 228 -3.68 2.28 -8.21
C LYS A 228 -4.42 0.93 -8.37
N SER A 229 -4.31 0.32 -9.54
CA SER A 229 -4.90 -1.00 -9.81
C SER A 229 -4.32 -2.08 -8.90
N LYS A 230 -2.99 -2.11 -8.71
CA LYS A 230 -2.34 -3.05 -7.80
C LYS A 230 -2.73 -2.83 -6.35
N ILE A 231 -2.78 -1.59 -5.89
CA ILE A 231 -3.22 -1.27 -4.52
C ILE A 231 -4.66 -1.78 -4.31
N ARG A 232 -5.57 -1.48 -5.22
CA ARG A 232 -6.96 -1.94 -5.13
C ARG A 232 -7.06 -3.46 -5.09
N PHE A 233 -6.40 -4.15 -6.02
CA PHE A 233 -6.42 -5.60 -6.10
C PHE A 233 -5.95 -6.24 -4.78
N TYR A 234 -4.79 -5.83 -4.28
CA TYR A 234 -4.22 -6.44 -3.08
C TYR A 234 -4.91 -5.99 -1.79
N ALA A 235 -5.41 -4.74 -1.73
CA ALA A 235 -6.18 -4.28 -0.58
C ALA A 235 -7.46 -5.11 -0.38
N LEU A 236 -8.16 -5.45 -1.47
CA LEU A 236 -9.35 -6.31 -1.41
C LEU A 236 -9.02 -7.74 -0.98
N GLN A 237 -7.87 -8.26 -1.41
CA GLN A 237 -7.49 -9.65 -1.16
C GLN A 237 -6.95 -9.90 0.25
N TYR A 238 -6.23 -8.95 0.85
CA TYR A 238 -5.44 -9.19 2.06
C TYR A 238 -5.78 -8.33 3.25
N ASN A 239 -6.66 -7.35 3.13
CA ASN A 239 -7.04 -6.42 4.19
C ASN A 239 -5.83 -5.78 4.89
N TYR A 240 -5.08 -4.96 4.14
CA TYR A 240 -3.92 -4.26 4.68
C TYR A 240 -4.32 -3.05 5.52
N SER A 241 -3.66 -2.89 6.66
CA SER A 241 -3.79 -1.69 7.51
C SER A 241 -2.96 -0.52 6.97
N MET A 242 -1.88 -0.80 6.22
CA MET A 242 -1.04 0.21 5.59
C MET A 242 -0.54 -0.25 4.22
N VAL A 243 -0.51 0.70 3.28
CA VAL A 243 0.16 0.55 1.98
C VAL A 243 1.23 1.64 1.88
N VAL A 244 2.47 1.23 1.65
CA VAL A 244 3.60 2.15 1.44
C VAL A 244 4.00 2.12 -0.02
N PHE A 245 4.12 3.29 -0.63
CA PHE A 245 4.64 3.45 -1.98
C PHE A 245 5.98 4.20 -1.95
N ASP A 246 7.07 3.51 -2.28
CA ASP A 246 8.43 4.06 -2.28
C ASP A 246 9.04 3.93 -3.69
N THR A 247 8.97 4.97 -4.51
CA THR A 247 8.80 6.40 -4.33
C THR A 247 7.83 6.98 -5.37
N LEU A 248 7.07 8.01 -5.00
CA LEU A 248 6.35 8.82 -5.97
C LEU A 248 7.36 9.69 -6.74
N LYS A 249 7.55 9.40 -8.01
CA LYS A 249 8.25 10.27 -8.94
C LYS A 249 7.21 10.97 -9.80
N ILE A 250 7.22 12.29 -9.80
CA ILE A 250 6.48 13.06 -10.79
C ILE A 250 7.16 12.76 -12.12
N SER A 251 6.50 12.00 -13.01
CA SER A 251 7.00 11.83 -14.36
C SER A 251 6.95 13.18 -15.06
N ASP A 252 8.06 13.62 -15.62
CA ASP A 252 8.14 14.84 -16.45
C ASP A 252 7.31 14.79 -17.75
N GLY A 253 6.32 13.91 -17.81
CA GLY A 253 5.50 13.66 -18.98
C GLY A 253 4.55 14.78 -19.40
N ASN A 254 4.60 15.96 -18.75
CA ASN A 254 3.79 17.14 -19.12
C ASN A 254 4.56 18.46 -19.15
N ARG A 255 5.86 18.45 -19.36
CA ARG A 255 6.50 19.61 -20.00
C ARG A 255 6.17 19.55 -21.49
N ARG A 256 4.95 19.86 -21.86
CA ARG A 256 4.66 20.35 -23.19
C ARG A 256 5.22 21.77 -23.22
N ASP A 257 6.20 21.93 -24.10
CA ASP A 257 6.75 23.22 -24.52
C ASP A 257 5.65 24.27 -24.63
N SER A 258 5.74 25.30 -23.83
CA SER A 258 5.07 26.60 -24.04
C SER A 258 6.10 27.63 -24.41
#